data_134c01957e7fc1b559c65b7b1a2df51c
#
_entry.id   134c01957e7fc1b559c65b7b1a2df51c
#
_cell.length_a   1.000
_cell.length_b   1.000
_cell.length_c   1.000
_cell.angle_alpha   90.00
_cell.angle_beta   90.00
_cell.angle_gamma   90.00
#
_symmetry.space_group_name_H-M   'P 1'
#
loop_
_entity.id
_entity.type
_entity.pdbx_description
1 polymer ?
#
loop_
_entity_poly.entity_id
_entity_poly.type
_entity_poly.pdbx_seq_one_letter_code
_entity_poly.pdbx_strand_id
1 'polypeptide(L)'
;MEKYTNIVYKEVREPVSDCTGVPVMLTDETMQERYDSVLRRMKEDHFDTLVVYADLEHGNNFEYLTGFLPRFEEALLVLNQGGTHYMMMGNENL
;
A
#
# COMPACT_ATOMS: atom_id res chain seq x y z
N MET A 1 25.69 5.59 29.09
CA MET A 1 24.39 5.48 28.42
C MET A 1 23.35 4.89 29.33
N GLU A 2 22.63 5.79 29.97
CA GLU A 2 21.61 5.44 30.96
C GLU A 2 20.25 5.12 30.34
N LYS A 3 20.14 5.26 29.05
CA LYS A 3 18.87 5.25 28.33
C LYS A 3 18.08 3.95 28.43
N TYR A 4 18.76 2.84 28.68
CA TYR A 4 18.16 1.50 28.70
C TYR A 4 18.33 0.78 30.02
N THR A 5 18.44 1.50 31.13
CA THR A 5 18.66 0.91 32.45
C THR A 5 17.48 0.07 32.94
N ASN A 6 16.30 0.24 32.37
CA ASN A 6 15.09 -0.50 32.74
C ASN A 6 14.88 -1.79 31.94
N ILE A 7 15.81 -2.12 31.06
CA ILE A 7 15.70 -3.33 30.25
C ILE A 7 16.17 -4.51 31.10
N VAL A 8 15.32 -5.52 31.21
CA VAL A 8 15.66 -6.75 31.91
C VAL A 8 15.47 -7.94 30.97
N TYR A 9 16.34 -8.93 31.13
CA TYR A 9 16.25 -10.19 30.42
C TYR A 9 15.57 -11.22 31.32
N LYS A 10 14.45 -11.80 30.85
CA LYS A 10 13.74 -12.82 31.59
C LYS A 10 13.00 -13.78 30.66
N GLU A 11 12.73 -14.97 31.16
CA GLU A 11 11.89 -15.92 30.45
C GLU A 11 10.45 -15.46 30.53
N VAL A 12 9.75 -15.53 29.41
CA VAL A 12 8.33 -15.22 29.33
C VAL A 12 7.63 -16.35 28.56
N ARG A 13 6.33 -16.51 28.81
CA ARG A 13 5.54 -17.45 28.03
C ARG A 13 5.46 -16.94 26.58
N GLU A 14 5.57 -17.85 25.62
CA GLU A 14 5.40 -17.53 24.23
C GLU A 14 4.02 -16.89 24.01
N PRO A 15 3.95 -15.75 23.31
CA PRO A 15 2.67 -15.13 23.01
C PRO A 15 1.78 -16.08 22.17
N VAL A 16 0.51 -16.14 22.53
CA VAL A 16 -0.46 -16.92 21.74
C VAL A 16 -0.88 -16.08 20.56
N SER A 17 -0.67 -16.62 19.35
CA SER A 17 -1.11 -15.99 18.12
C SER A 17 -2.40 -16.68 17.69
N ASP A 18 -3.46 -15.92 17.52
CA ASP A 18 -4.71 -16.45 16.96
C ASP A 18 -4.63 -16.42 15.44
N CYS A 19 -4.28 -17.55 14.86
CA CYS A 19 -4.19 -17.72 13.41
C CYS A 19 -5.37 -18.51 12.85
N THR A 20 -6.47 -18.60 13.59
CA THR A 20 -7.64 -19.40 13.19
C THR A 20 -8.59 -18.64 12.27
N GLY A 21 -8.40 -17.32 12.11
CA GLY A 21 -9.24 -16.49 11.27
C GLY A 21 -9.03 -16.76 9.78
N VAL A 22 -10.09 -16.62 9.01
CA VAL A 22 -10.00 -16.62 7.56
C VAL A 22 -9.45 -15.28 7.11
N PRO A 23 -8.48 -15.24 6.16
CA PRO A 23 -7.99 -13.95 5.64
C PRO A 23 -9.14 -13.11 5.11
N VAL A 24 -9.14 -11.83 5.48
CA VAL A 24 -10.13 -10.88 4.97
C VAL A 24 -9.67 -10.38 3.62
N MET A 25 -10.48 -10.64 2.59
CA MET A 25 -10.21 -10.13 1.25
C MET A 25 -10.70 -8.70 1.12
N LEU A 26 -9.94 -7.88 0.42
CA LEU A 26 -10.38 -6.53 0.09
C LEU A 26 -11.51 -6.61 -0.94
N THR A 27 -12.56 -5.85 -0.72
CA THR A 27 -13.68 -5.79 -1.65
C THR A 27 -13.46 -4.72 -2.71
N ASP A 28 -14.18 -4.83 -3.82
CA ASP A 28 -14.15 -3.81 -4.86
C ASP A 28 -14.63 -2.47 -4.32
N GLU A 29 -15.61 -2.48 -3.43
CA GLU A 29 -16.11 -1.27 -2.77
C GLU A 29 -15.03 -0.56 -1.98
N THR A 30 -14.22 -1.30 -1.23
CA THR A 30 -13.10 -0.73 -0.48
C THR A 30 -12.05 -0.13 -1.41
N MET A 31 -11.73 -0.83 -2.48
CA MET A 31 -10.77 -0.32 -3.47
C MET A 31 -11.30 0.95 -4.15
N GLN A 32 -12.58 0.99 -4.46
CA GLN A 32 -13.19 2.16 -5.06
C GLN A 32 -13.19 3.36 -4.10
N GLU A 33 -13.46 3.13 -2.82
CA GLU A 33 -13.39 4.18 -1.81
C GLU A 33 -11.99 4.78 -1.69
N ARG A 34 -10.96 3.94 -1.75
CA ARG A 34 -9.57 4.40 -1.72
C ARG A 34 -9.25 5.28 -2.91
N TYR A 35 -9.66 4.84 -4.09
CA TYR A 35 -9.47 5.56 -5.33
C TYR A 35 -10.21 6.91 -5.32
N ASP A 36 -11.47 6.90 -4.93
CA ASP A 36 -12.29 8.10 -4.84
C ASP A 36 -11.72 9.11 -3.85
N SER A 37 -11.18 8.64 -2.74
CA SER A 37 -10.53 9.50 -1.75
C SER A 37 -9.30 10.20 -2.30
N VAL A 38 -8.50 9.49 -3.11
CA VAL A 38 -7.34 10.09 -3.77
C VAL A 38 -7.76 11.14 -4.77
N LEU A 39 -8.76 10.83 -5.60
CA LEU A 39 -9.26 11.80 -6.59
C LEU A 39 -9.80 13.06 -5.92
N ARG A 40 -10.53 12.90 -4.82
CA ARG A 40 -11.05 14.05 -4.06
C ARG A 40 -9.90 14.89 -3.52
N ARG A 41 -8.87 14.27 -2.97
CA ARG A 41 -7.70 14.99 -2.44
C ARG A 41 -6.94 15.70 -3.55
N MET A 42 -6.80 15.08 -4.70
CA MET A 42 -6.18 15.71 -5.87
C MET A 42 -6.94 16.98 -6.25
N LYS A 43 -8.26 16.91 -6.25
CA LYS A 43 -9.10 18.07 -6.56
C LYS A 43 -8.93 19.19 -5.53
N GLU A 44 -8.92 18.84 -4.25
CA GLU A 44 -8.73 19.79 -3.15
C GLU A 44 -7.38 20.49 -3.23
N ASP A 45 -6.34 19.75 -3.56
CA ASP A 45 -4.96 20.25 -3.62
C ASP A 45 -4.56 20.76 -5.00
N HIS A 46 -5.49 20.76 -5.97
CA HIS A 46 -5.29 21.25 -7.34
C HIS A 46 -4.22 20.49 -8.13
N PHE A 47 -4.14 19.17 -7.95
CA PHE A 47 -3.31 18.30 -8.76
C PHE A 47 -4.12 17.72 -9.92
N ASP A 48 -3.66 17.93 -11.13
CA ASP A 48 -4.31 17.37 -12.33
C ASP A 48 -3.98 15.89 -12.51
N THR A 49 -2.75 15.52 -12.20
CA THR A 49 -2.23 14.16 -12.38
C THR A 49 -1.37 13.77 -11.20
N LEU A 50 -1.54 12.53 -10.75
CA LEU A 50 -0.71 11.91 -9.72
C LEU A 50 -0.04 10.69 -10.32
N VAL A 51 1.27 10.59 -10.11
CA VAL A 51 2.04 9.43 -10.52
C VAL A 51 2.55 8.71 -9.28
N VAL A 52 2.22 7.43 -9.16
CA VAL A 52 2.65 6.59 -8.05
C VAL A 52 3.65 5.57 -8.58
N TYR A 53 4.88 5.72 -8.15
CA TYR A 53 5.95 4.78 -8.50
C TYR A 53 5.94 3.61 -7.52
N ALA A 54 6.31 2.43 -8.02
CA ALA A 54 6.50 1.27 -7.15
C ALA A 54 7.58 0.33 -7.66
N ASP A 55 8.24 -0.27 -6.71
CA ASP A 55 9.08 -1.46 -6.90
C ASP A 55 8.83 -2.39 -5.72
N LEU A 56 9.61 -3.46 -5.60
CA LEU A 56 9.41 -4.43 -4.52
C LEU A 56 9.58 -3.81 -3.13
N GLU A 57 10.52 -2.88 -2.99
CA GLU A 57 10.83 -2.28 -1.69
C GLU A 57 10.02 -1.01 -1.40
N HIS A 58 9.49 -0.36 -2.42
CA HIS A 58 8.77 0.91 -2.34
C HIS A 58 7.41 0.78 -3.02
N GLY A 59 6.59 -0.12 -2.53
CA GLY A 59 5.34 -0.45 -3.21
C GLY A 59 4.06 -0.19 -2.42
N ASN A 60 4.14 0.34 -1.20
CA ASN A 60 2.97 0.40 -0.33
C ASN A 60 1.84 1.24 -0.89
N ASN A 61 2.14 2.41 -1.43
CA ASN A 61 1.10 3.28 -1.98
C ASN A 61 0.46 2.68 -3.23
N PHE A 62 1.26 2.07 -4.07
CA PHE A 62 0.79 1.39 -5.26
C PHE A 62 -0.12 0.20 -4.89
N GLU A 63 0.34 -0.64 -3.97
CA GLU A 63 -0.43 -1.78 -3.50
C GLU A 63 -1.74 -1.36 -2.83
N TYR A 64 -1.70 -0.29 -2.04
CA TYR A 64 -2.89 0.26 -1.41
C TYR A 64 -3.97 0.62 -2.43
N LEU A 65 -3.57 1.18 -3.56
CA LEU A 65 -4.49 1.66 -4.59
C LEU A 65 -4.87 0.59 -5.62
N THR A 66 -4.00 -0.37 -5.87
CA THR A 66 -4.22 -1.35 -6.95
C THR A 66 -4.46 -2.77 -6.45
N GLY A 67 -4.06 -3.07 -5.22
CA GLY A 67 -4.06 -4.44 -4.71
C GLY A 67 -2.94 -5.31 -5.27
N PHE A 68 -2.01 -4.73 -6.00
CA PHE A 68 -0.93 -5.44 -6.66
C PHE A 68 0.43 -4.91 -6.21
N LEU A 69 1.37 -5.81 -5.94
CA LEU A 69 2.74 -5.45 -5.59
C LEU A 69 3.69 -5.91 -6.71
N PRO A 70 4.36 -4.99 -7.41
CA PRO A 70 5.34 -5.38 -8.41
C PRO A 70 6.55 -6.05 -7.75
N ARG A 71 6.93 -7.22 -8.25
CA ARG A 71 7.98 -8.03 -7.63
C ARG A 71 9.30 -8.03 -8.39
N PHE A 72 9.23 -7.93 -9.70
CA PHE A 72 10.40 -8.14 -10.55
C PHE A 72 10.86 -6.88 -11.24
N GLU A 73 9.95 -5.98 -11.55
CA GLU A 73 10.26 -4.73 -12.22
C GLU A 73 9.47 -3.60 -11.59
N GLU A 74 9.79 -2.40 -12.01
CA GLU A 74 9.11 -1.20 -11.58
C GLU A 74 7.73 -1.10 -12.19
N ALA A 75 6.87 -0.34 -11.54
CA ALA A 75 5.54 -0.03 -12.04
C ALA A 75 5.21 1.44 -11.76
N LEU A 76 4.33 1.99 -12.57
CA LEU A 76 3.79 3.32 -12.39
C LEU A 76 2.27 3.25 -12.46
N LEU A 77 1.62 3.94 -11.55
CA LEU A 77 0.19 4.20 -11.63
C LEU A 77 0.00 5.68 -11.90
N VAL A 78 -0.67 6.00 -12.98
CA VAL A 78 -0.97 7.39 -13.35
C VAL A 78 -2.45 7.62 -13.16
N LEU A 79 -2.80 8.56 -12.29
CA LEU A 79 -4.18 8.93 -12.00
C LEU A 79 -4.42 10.35 -12.48
N ASN A 80 -5.47 10.55 -13.26
CA ASN A 80 -5.90 11.88 -13.67
C ASN A 80 -7.11 12.31 -12.86
N GLN A 81 -7.18 13.57 -12.52
CA GLN A 81 -8.27 14.13 -11.71
C GLN A 81 -9.66 13.84 -12.30
N GLY A 82 -9.75 13.75 -13.63
CA GLY A 82 -11.00 13.43 -14.32
C GLY A 82 -11.45 11.98 -14.23
N GLY A 83 -10.65 11.11 -13.60
CA GLY A 83 -11.02 9.72 -13.36
C GLY A 83 -10.38 8.71 -14.31
N THR A 84 -9.63 9.13 -15.31
CA THR A 84 -8.87 8.19 -16.12
C THR A 84 -7.60 7.77 -15.39
N HIS A 85 -7.19 6.53 -15.59
CA HIS A 85 -5.97 6.02 -14.96
C HIS A 85 -5.29 5.00 -15.86
N TYR A 86 -3.98 4.88 -15.67
CA TYR A 86 -3.14 3.94 -16.40
C TYR A 86 -2.19 3.23 -15.44
N MET A 87 -2.00 1.95 -15.68
CA MET A 87 -1.00 1.18 -14.95
C MET A 87 0.05 0.72 -15.96
N MET A 88 1.28 1.18 -15.77
CA MET A 88 2.42 0.80 -16.59
C MET A 88 3.30 -0.14 -15.80
N MET A 89 3.49 -1.34 -16.29
CA MET A 89 4.25 -2.37 -15.58
C MET A 89 5.32 -2.94 -16.50
N GLY A 90 6.44 -3.33 -15.93
CA GLY A 90 7.47 -4.06 -16.66
C GLY A 90 6.95 -5.43 -17.09
N ASN A 91 7.58 -6.00 -18.13
CA ASN A 91 7.15 -7.27 -18.72
C ASN A 91 7.13 -8.43 -17.72
N GLU A 92 8.05 -8.42 -16.76
CA GLU A 92 8.15 -9.48 -15.76
C GLU A 92 7.03 -9.45 -14.72
N ASN A 93 6.22 -8.40 -14.70
CA ASN A 93 5.09 -8.26 -13.81
C ASN A 93 3.76 -8.68 -14.43
N LEU A 94 3.78 -9.04 -15.69
CA LEU A 94 2.57 -9.44 -16.42
C LEU A 94 2.17 -10.89 -16.20
#